data_566c1ab8f078113b827f6d6d9f18cf4a
#
_entry.id   566c1ab8f078113b827f6d6d9f18cf4a
#
_cell.length_a   1.000
_cell.length_b   1.000
_cell.length_c   1.000
_cell.angle_alpha   90.00
_cell.angle_beta   90.00
_cell.angle_gamma   90.00
#
_symmetry.space_group_name_H-M   'P 1'
#
loop_
_entity.id
_entity.type
_entity.pdbx_description
1 polymer ?
#
loop_
_entity_poly.entity_id
_entity_poly.type
_entity_poly.pdbx_seq_one_letter_code
_entity_poly.pdbx_strand_id
1 'polypeptide(L)'
;MSNDAMSNDDVIDELNKLIETCKDGEYGFRACAEHVKSTQLRQVFTSRADECRQGATELQTLVTRLGGKADTGSSATGTMHRGWVNLKGMLTGDSDQAALNECERGEDAALERYRDAVKKSLPDDVALVVQRQYEGVKRNHDQIRKLRDQMRSTA
;
A
#
# COMPACT_ATOMS: atom_id res chain seq x y z
N MET A 1 -7.08 -9.12 31.53
CA MET A 1 -7.13 -8.84 31.01
C MET A 1 -7.09 -9.16 29.99
N SER A 2 -7.17 -9.05 29.65
CA SER A 2 -7.34 -9.04 28.73
C SER A 2 -6.92 -9.77 27.92
N ASN A 3 -6.97 -10.30 27.60
CA ASN A 3 -6.63 -10.96 26.82
C ASN A 3 -6.79 -10.53 25.66
N ASP A 4 -6.49 -9.68 25.43
CA ASP A 4 -6.66 -9.04 24.20
C ASP A 4 -5.70 -9.52 23.14
N ALA A 5 -4.83 -10.39 23.45
CA ALA A 5 -3.90 -10.95 22.48
C ALA A 5 -4.66 -11.68 21.39
N MET A 6 -4.34 -11.38 20.14
CA MET A 6 -4.96 -12.04 19.01
C MET A 6 -4.48 -13.48 18.90
N SER A 7 -5.33 -14.35 18.39
CA SER A 7 -4.90 -15.72 18.09
C SER A 7 -3.89 -15.67 16.94
N ASN A 8 -3.10 -16.73 16.86
CA ASN A 8 -2.11 -16.83 15.77
C ASN A 8 -2.79 -16.73 14.40
N ASP A 9 -3.93 -17.37 14.25
CA ASP A 9 -4.66 -17.34 12.98
C ASP A 9 -5.15 -15.92 12.67
N ASP A 10 -5.60 -15.18 13.67
CA ASP A 10 -6.06 -13.81 13.46
C ASP A 10 -4.91 -12.90 13.07
N VAL A 11 -3.73 -13.11 13.65
CA VAL A 11 -2.53 -12.36 13.29
C VAL A 11 -2.18 -12.62 11.83
N ILE A 12 -2.19 -13.89 11.43
CA ILE A 12 -1.89 -14.28 10.04
C ILE A 12 -2.89 -13.62 9.08
N ASP A 13 -4.18 -13.63 9.44
CA ASP A 13 -5.20 -13.01 8.60
C ASP A 13 -4.95 -11.52 8.45
N GLU A 14 -4.60 -10.85 9.54
CA GLU A 14 -4.34 -9.42 9.48
C GLU A 14 -3.13 -9.12 8.61
N LEU A 15 -2.06 -9.89 8.76
CA LEU A 15 -0.87 -9.72 7.93
C LEU A 15 -1.16 -9.97 6.46
N ASN A 16 -1.99 -10.97 6.16
CA ASN A 16 -2.34 -11.25 4.77
C ASN A 16 -3.15 -10.10 4.15
N LYS A 17 -3.98 -9.43 4.92
CA LYS A 17 -4.67 -8.24 4.43
C LYS A 17 -3.68 -7.13 4.07
N LEU A 18 -2.65 -6.96 4.88
CA LEU A 18 -1.62 -5.95 4.59
C LEU A 18 -0.78 -6.35 3.38
N ILE A 19 -0.51 -7.64 3.21
CA ILE A 19 0.20 -8.13 2.02
C ILE A 19 -0.59 -7.78 0.77
N GLU A 20 -1.91 -8.01 0.78
CA GLU A 20 -2.76 -7.63 -0.35
C GLU A 20 -2.68 -6.14 -0.63
N THR A 21 -2.71 -5.34 0.42
CA THR A 21 -2.60 -3.88 0.29
C THR A 21 -1.28 -3.49 -0.37
N CYS A 22 -0.19 -4.12 0.05
CA CYS A 22 1.12 -3.86 -0.54
C CYS A 22 1.17 -4.29 -2.00
N LYS A 23 0.58 -5.44 -2.34
CA LYS A 23 0.56 -5.90 -3.71
C LYS A 23 -0.28 -5.00 -4.59
N ASP A 24 -1.42 -4.54 -4.09
CA ASP A 24 -2.25 -3.58 -4.81
C ASP A 24 -1.46 -2.29 -5.08
N GLY A 25 -0.72 -1.83 -4.06
CA GLY A 25 0.09 -0.63 -4.19
C GLY A 25 1.20 -0.79 -5.21
N GLU A 26 1.90 -1.92 -5.15
CA GLU A 26 2.96 -2.19 -6.11
C GLU A 26 2.43 -2.12 -7.53
N TYR A 27 1.30 -2.80 -7.79
CA TYR A 27 0.71 -2.82 -9.12
C TYR A 27 0.28 -1.42 -9.55
N GLY A 28 -0.43 -0.72 -8.68
CA GLY A 28 -0.97 0.59 -9.02
C GLY A 28 0.10 1.64 -9.25
N PHE A 29 1.09 1.71 -8.36
CA PHE A 29 2.17 2.68 -8.52
C PHE A 29 3.03 2.36 -9.74
N ARG A 30 3.25 1.09 -10.03
CA ARG A 30 4.03 0.72 -11.21
C ARG A 30 3.30 1.11 -12.50
N ALA A 31 1.98 0.88 -12.54
CA ALA A 31 1.19 1.30 -13.68
C ALA A 31 1.21 2.82 -13.86
N CYS A 32 1.10 3.56 -12.76
CA CYS A 32 1.17 5.01 -12.82
C CYS A 32 2.55 5.49 -13.29
N ALA A 33 3.61 4.84 -12.81
CA ALA A 33 4.97 5.20 -13.20
C ALA A 33 5.17 5.05 -14.71
N GLU A 34 4.57 4.01 -15.28
CA GLU A 34 4.70 3.77 -16.71
C GLU A 34 3.89 4.74 -17.53
N HIS A 35 2.87 5.33 -16.94
CA HIS A 35 1.95 6.19 -17.66
C HIS A 35 2.33 7.67 -17.64
N VAL A 36 2.92 8.17 -16.55
CA VAL A 36 3.17 9.60 -16.42
C VAL A 36 4.27 10.08 -17.35
N LYS A 37 4.19 11.34 -17.70
CA LYS A 37 5.19 11.99 -18.55
C LYS A 37 6.31 12.62 -17.74
N SER A 38 6.01 13.08 -16.53
CA SER A 38 6.99 13.72 -15.66
C SER A 38 8.02 12.71 -15.18
N THR A 39 9.29 12.99 -15.41
CA THR A 39 10.38 12.16 -14.92
C THR A 39 10.38 12.10 -13.40
N GLN A 40 10.11 13.22 -12.75
CA GLN A 40 10.05 13.28 -11.30
C GLN A 40 8.96 12.33 -10.75
N LEU A 41 7.77 12.39 -11.34
CA LEU A 41 6.68 11.52 -10.90
C LEU A 41 6.99 10.06 -11.16
N ARG A 42 7.62 9.77 -12.30
CA ARG A 42 7.99 8.39 -12.61
C ARG A 42 8.92 7.83 -11.55
N GLN A 43 9.90 8.63 -11.12
CA GLN A 43 10.83 8.21 -10.09
C GLN A 43 10.15 8.00 -8.75
N VAL A 44 9.26 8.91 -8.37
CA VAL A 44 8.52 8.80 -7.11
C VAL A 44 7.66 7.54 -7.12
N PHE A 45 6.92 7.32 -8.19
CA PHE A 45 6.01 6.17 -8.26
C PHE A 45 6.77 4.85 -8.35
N THR A 46 7.87 4.80 -9.09
CA THR A 46 8.69 3.60 -9.16
C THR A 46 9.27 3.25 -7.80
N SER A 47 9.78 4.25 -7.11
CA SER A 47 10.34 4.07 -5.77
C SER A 47 9.26 3.57 -4.80
N ARG A 48 8.07 4.14 -4.90
CA ARG A 48 6.97 3.73 -4.03
C ARG A 48 6.53 2.30 -4.33
N ALA A 49 6.49 1.92 -5.62
CA ALA A 49 6.17 0.54 -6.00
C ALA A 49 7.16 -0.45 -5.41
N ASP A 50 8.45 -0.09 -5.44
CA ASP A 50 9.49 -0.95 -4.87
C ASP A 50 9.32 -1.08 -3.36
N GLU A 51 8.97 0.00 -2.67
CA GLU A 51 8.71 -0.05 -1.23
C GLU A 51 7.54 -0.96 -0.91
N CYS A 52 6.49 -0.91 -1.73
CA CYS A 52 5.34 -1.80 -1.54
C CYS A 52 5.76 -3.26 -1.70
N ARG A 53 6.58 -3.56 -2.70
CA ARG A 53 7.06 -4.92 -2.90
C ARG A 53 7.89 -5.40 -1.72
N GLN A 54 8.78 -4.55 -1.23
CA GLN A 54 9.60 -4.90 -0.07
C GLN A 54 8.74 -5.11 1.17
N GLY A 55 7.73 -4.27 1.35
CA GLY A 55 6.81 -4.42 2.47
C GLY A 55 6.06 -5.74 2.42
N ALA A 56 5.59 -6.13 1.23
CA ALA A 56 4.90 -7.40 1.07
C ALA A 56 5.83 -8.56 1.42
N THR A 57 7.08 -8.51 0.96
CA THR A 57 8.06 -9.57 1.24
C THR A 57 8.30 -9.71 2.74
N GLU A 58 8.46 -8.58 3.41
CA GLU A 58 8.69 -8.57 4.85
C GLU A 58 7.50 -9.19 5.60
N LEU A 59 6.29 -8.83 5.19
CA LEU A 59 5.09 -9.38 5.83
C LEU A 59 4.94 -10.87 5.54
N GLN A 60 5.28 -11.30 4.33
CA GLN A 60 5.23 -12.71 3.96
C GLN A 60 6.17 -13.53 4.83
N THR A 61 7.34 -12.98 5.13
CA THR A 61 8.30 -13.63 6.01
C THR A 61 7.71 -13.81 7.41
N LEU A 62 7.01 -12.80 7.91
CA LEU A 62 6.37 -12.89 9.22
C LEU A 62 5.29 -13.96 9.23
N VAL A 63 4.47 -14.03 8.18
CA VAL A 63 3.41 -15.04 8.10
C VAL A 63 4.01 -16.45 8.11
N THR A 64 5.06 -16.65 7.32
CA THR A 64 5.73 -17.94 7.27
C THR A 64 6.30 -18.32 8.62
N ARG A 65 6.91 -17.35 9.31
CA ARG A 65 7.48 -17.60 10.65
C ARG A 65 6.40 -17.99 11.64
N LEU A 66 5.19 -17.49 11.48
CA LEU A 66 4.07 -17.84 12.34
C LEU A 66 3.44 -19.19 11.97
N GLY A 67 3.95 -19.84 10.95
CA GLY A 67 3.44 -21.13 10.51
C GLY A 67 2.27 -21.04 9.56
N GLY A 68 1.98 -19.85 9.06
CA GLY A 68 0.86 -19.64 8.17
C GLY A 68 1.26 -19.67 6.71
N LYS A 69 0.27 -19.49 5.86
CA LYS A 69 0.47 -19.42 4.43
C LYS A 69 0.31 -17.98 3.98
N ALA A 70 1.37 -17.42 3.44
CA ALA A 70 1.34 -16.04 3.01
C ALA A 70 0.53 -15.88 1.73
N ASP A 71 -0.23 -14.79 1.68
CA ASP A 71 -0.96 -14.42 0.48
C ASP A 71 0.07 -14.02 -0.59
N THR A 72 -0.08 -14.53 -1.79
CA THR A 72 0.83 -14.22 -2.89
C THR A 72 0.33 -13.06 -3.73
N GLY A 73 -0.87 -12.58 -3.45
CA GLY A 73 -1.47 -11.52 -4.23
C GLY A 73 -2.10 -12.01 -5.51
N SER A 74 -1.94 -13.26 -5.81
CA SER A 74 -2.44 -13.76 -7.07
C SER A 74 -3.93 -13.97 -7.09
N SER A 75 -4.51 -13.98 -5.94
CA SER A 75 -5.95 -14.09 -5.83
C SER A 75 -6.62 -12.89 -6.36
N ALA A 76 -5.84 -11.99 -6.77
CA ALA A 76 -6.42 -10.80 -7.10
C ALA A 76 -7.09 -10.77 -8.35
N THR A 77 -7.59 -11.76 -8.83
CA THR A 77 -8.32 -11.63 -10.00
C THR A 77 -9.17 -10.46 -9.89
N GLY A 78 -8.66 -9.45 -10.18
CA GLY A 78 -9.42 -8.29 -10.23
C GLY A 78 -9.71 -7.68 -8.91
N THR A 79 -9.14 -8.14 -7.92
CA THR A 79 -9.50 -7.62 -6.64
C THR A 79 -8.53 -6.63 -6.13
N MET A 80 -7.54 -6.30 -6.88
CA MET A 80 -6.64 -5.31 -6.49
C MET A 80 -7.29 -4.00 -6.61
N HIS A 81 -8.26 -3.72 -5.84
CA HIS A 81 -8.98 -2.52 -6.09
C HIS A 81 -9.15 -1.63 -4.92
N ARG A 82 -8.53 -1.94 -3.81
CA ARG A 82 -8.68 -1.11 -2.63
C ARG A 82 -8.07 0.22 -2.85
N GLY A 83 -8.83 1.14 -3.32
CA GLY A 83 -8.36 2.48 -3.58
C GLY A 83 -7.83 2.70 -4.99
N TRP A 84 -7.64 1.66 -5.78
CA TRP A 84 -7.16 1.79 -7.16
C TRP A 84 -8.30 1.59 -8.14
N VAL A 85 -9.43 2.22 -7.85
CA VAL A 85 -10.67 1.94 -8.57
C VAL A 85 -10.75 2.59 -9.95
N ASN A 86 -9.99 3.68 -10.16
CA ASN A 86 -10.01 4.37 -11.44
C ASN A 86 -8.76 4.12 -12.26
N LEU A 87 -7.99 3.10 -11.91
CA LEU A 87 -6.72 2.85 -12.56
C LEU A 87 -6.85 2.70 -14.07
N LYS A 88 -7.84 1.94 -14.51
CA LYS A 88 -8.04 1.73 -15.94
C LYS A 88 -8.38 3.03 -16.64
N GLY A 89 -9.25 3.83 -16.06
CA GLY A 89 -9.60 5.14 -16.62
C GLY A 89 -8.41 6.08 -16.65
N MET A 90 -7.58 6.04 -15.62
CA MET A 90 -6.39 6.85 -15.57
C MET A 90 -5.43 6.48 -16.70
N LEU A 91 -5.31 5.19 -17.01
CA LEU A 91 -4.40 4.72 -18.04
C LEU A 91 -4.85 5.13 -19.44
N THR A 92 -6.14 5.41 -19.63
CA THR A 92 -6.64 5.88 -20.92
C THR A 92 -6.62 7.40 -21.01
N GLY A 93 -6.39 8.09 -19.89
CA GLY A 93 -6.27 9.53 -19.88
C GLY A 93 -4.85 9.96 -20.23
N ASP A 94 -4.66 11.26 -20.33
CA ASP A 94 -3.37 11.79 -20.75
C ASP A 94 -2.86 12.83 -19.77
N SER A 95 -3.08 12.63 -18.48
CA SER A 95 -2.80 13.65 -17.50
C SER A 95 -2.01 13.06 -16.32
N ASP A 96 -0.89 13.70 -16.04
CA ASP A 96 -0.13 13.36 -14.83
C ASP A 96 -0.96 13.65 -13.59
N GLN A 97 -1.86 14.64 -13.66
CA GLN A 97 -2.76 14.95 -12.57
C GLN A 97 -3.68 13.77 -12.26
N ALA A 98 -4.18 13.08 -13.30
CA ALA A 98 -5.04 11.92 -13.10
C ALA A 98 -4.27 10.80 -12.39
N ALA A 99 -3.00 10.60 -12.75
CA ALA A 99 -2.17 9.61 -12.08
C ALA A 99 -1.95 9.96 -10.62
N LEU A 100 -1.68 11.23 -10.32
CA LEU A 100 -1.52 11.66 -8.93
C LEU A 100 -2.79 11.48 -8.12
N ASN A 101 -3.94 11.79 -8.71
CA ASN A 101 -5.22 11.59 -8.03
C ASN A 101 -5.44 10.12 -7.71
N GLU A 102 -5.09 9.24 -8.64
CA GLU A 102 -5.25 7.81 -8.42
C GLU A 102 -4.28 7.30 -7.36
N CYS A 103 -3.04 7.77 -7.38
CA CYS A 103 -2.06 7.38 -6.37
C CYS A 103 -2.49 7.85 -4.98
N GLU A 104 -3.06 9.04 -4.88
CA GLU A 104 -3.54 9.52 -3.58
C GLU A 104 -4.67 8.64 -3.08
N ARG A 105 -5.58 8.25 -3.96
CA ARG A 105 -6.69 7.38 -3.57
C ARG A 105 -6.17 6.04 -3.07
N GLY A 106 -5.19 5.47 -3.77
CA GLY A 106 -4.59 4.21 -3.33
C GLY A 106 -3.88 4.33 -2.00
N GLU A 107 -3.17 5.45 -1.79
CA GLU A 107 -2.49 5.67 -0.52
C GLU A 107 -3.49 5.93 0.61
N ASP A 108 -4.62 6.58 0.33
CA ASP A 108 -5.66 6.75 1.35
C ASP A 108 -6.16 5.40 1.83
N ALA A 109 -6.40 4.48 0.91
CA ALA A 109 -6.87 3.13 1.27
C ALA A 109 -5.81 2.38 2.07
N ALA A 110 -4.55 2.48 1.67
CA ALA A 110 -3.46 1.83 2.40
C ALA A 110 -3.31 2.41 3.80
N LEU A 111 -3.40 3.73 3.91
CA LEU A 111 -3.27 4.40 5.20
C LEU A 111 -4.36 3.93 6.16
N GLU A 112 -5.58 3.83 5.68
CA GLU A 112 -6.69 3.36 6.50
C GLU A 112 -6.47 1.92 6.96
N ARG A 113 -6.01 1.06 6.05
CA ARG A 113 -5.76 -0.34 6.36
C ARG A 113 -4.67 -0.48 7.43
N TYR A 114 -3.58 0.26 7.28
CA TYR A 114 -2.50 0.21 8.27
C TYR A 114 -2.92 0.82 9.60
N ARG A 115 -3.71 1.89 9.55
CA ARG A 115 -4.23 2.50 10.79
C ARG A 115 -5.04 1.50 11.60
N ASP A 116 -5.86 0.71 10.92
CA ASP A 116 -6.65 -0.32 11.59
C ASP A 116 -5.74 -1.41 12.17
N ALA A 117 -4.72 -1.80 11.42
CA ALA A 117 -3.82 -2.86 11.86
C ALA A 117 -3.02 -2.48 13.10
N VAL A 118 -2.53 -1.23 13.18
CA VAL A 118 -1.72 -0.82 14.34
C VAL A 118 -2.55 -0.73 15.62
N LYS A 119 -3.88 -0.75 15.51
CA LYS A 119 -4.74 -0.75 16.70
C LYS A 119 -4.97 -2.14 17.23
N LYS A 120 -4.55 -3.17 16.53
CA LYS A 120 -4.76 -4.55 16.95
C LYS A 120 -3.68 -4.97 17.93
N SER A 121 -3.99 -6.01 18.71
CA SER A 121 -3.06 -6.52 19.74
C SER A 121 -2.10 -7.53 19.12
N LEU A 122 -1.24 -7.05 18.24
CA LEU A 122 -0.27 -7.87 17.54
C LEU A 122 0.90 -8.25 18.45
N PRO A 123 1.55 -9.40 18.23
CA PRO A 123 2.78 -9.72 18.94
C PRO A 123 3.83 -8.62 18.76
N ASP A 124 4.72 -8.44 19.71
CA ASP A 124 5.63 -7.31 19.74
C ASP A 124 6.47 -7.18 18.47
N ASP A 125 7.04 -8.29 18.00
CA ASP A 125 7.89 -8.25 16.80
C ASP A 125 7.08 -7.91 15.55
N VAL A 126 5.86 -8.42 15.46
CA VAL A 126 4.96 -8.10 14.35
C VAL A 126 4.52 -6.64 14.44
N ALA A 127 4.17 -6.20 15.64
CA ALA A 127 3.74 -4.82 15.85
C ALA A 127 4.80 -3.82 15.43
N LEU A 128 6.06 -4.10 15.70
CA LEU A 128 7.15 -3.22 15.29
C LEU A 128 7.24 -3.06 13.77
N VAL A 129 7.12 -4.16 13.05
CA VAL A 129 7.16 -4.12 11.59
C VAL A 129 5.97 -3.34 11.05
N VAL A 130 4.76 -3.66 11.54
CA VAL A 130 3.55 -3.01 11.06
C VAL A 130 3.58 -1.51 11.36
N GLN A 131 4.03 -1.13 12.56
CA GLN A 131 4.14 0.28 12.93
C GLN A 131 5.11 1.01 12.02
N ARG A 132 6.28 0.42 11.75
CA ARG A 132 7.28 1.04 10.88
C ARG A 132 6.74 1.21 9.47
N GLN A 133 6.03 0.20 8.96
CA GLN A 133 5.43 0.31 7.64
C GLN A 133 4.35 1.38 7.62
N TYR A 134 3.56 1.47 8.68
CA TYR A 134 2.54 2.49 8.80
C TYR A 134 3.16 3.90 8.71
N GLU A 135 4.27 4.12 9.42
CA GLU A 135 4.95 5.41 9.37
C GLU A 135 5.40 5.72 7.94
N GLY A 136 5.87 4.71 7.22
CA GLY A 136 6.26 4.88 5.82
C GLY A 136 5.09 5.24 4.94
N VAL A 137 3.95 4.59 5.14
CA VAL A 137 2.74 4.90 4.36
C VAL A 137 2.32 6.35 4.61
N LYS A 138 2.38 6.81 5.87
CA LYS A 138 2.02 8.19 6.19
C LYS A 138 2.93 9.18 5.46
N ARG A 139 4.23 8.94 5.48
CA ARG A 139 5.18 9.83 4.80
C ARG A 139 4.91 9.89 3.31
N ASN A 140 4.63 8.75 2.71
CA ASN A 140 4.38 8.69 1.28
C ASN A 140 3.04 9.32 0.91
N HIS A 141 2.05 9.14 1.75
CA HIS A 141 0.76 9.79 1.56
C HIS A 141 0.92 11.31 1.54
N ASP A 142 1.70 11.85 2.48
CA ASP A 142 1.94 13.27 2.55
C ASP A 142 2.71 13.76 1.32
N GLN A 143 3.67 12.99 0.84
CA GLN A 143 4.43 13.36 -0.34
C GLN A 143 3.53 13.42 -1.58
N ILE A 144 2.69 12.42 -1.77
CA ILE A 144 1.77 12.38 -2.90
C ILE A 144 0.81 13.58 -2.84
N ARG A 145 0.31 13.88 -1.66
CA ARG A 145 -0.58 15.03 -1.49
C ARG A 145 0.11 16.33 -1.88
N LYS A 146 1.35 16.52 -1.44
CA LYS A 146 2.11 17.72 -1.78
C LYS A 146 2.32 17.82 -3.29
N LEU A 147 2.67 16.73 -3.93
CA LEU A 147 2.87 16.73 -5.38
C LEU A 147 1.57 17.05 -6.11
N ARG A 148 0.46 16.50 -5.64
CA ARG A 148 -0.85 16.80 -6.22
C ARG A 148 -1.16 18.29 -6.09
N ASP A 149 -0.94 18.86 -4.91
CA ASP A 149 -1.25 20.27 -4.67
C ASP A 149 -0.35 21.17 -5.51
N GLN A 150 0.92 20.83 -5.64
CA GLN A 150 1.85 21.59 -6.49
C GLN A 150 1.39 21.59 -7.94
N MET A 151 0.98 20.43 -8.43
CA MET A 151 0.53 20.34 -9.82
C MET A 151 -0.75 21.14 -10.05
N ARG A 152 -1.68 21.12 -9.09
CA ARG A 152 -2.91 21.88 -9.21
C ARG A 152 -2.66 23.39 -9.21
N SER A 153 -1.67 23.84 -8.44
CA SER A 153 -1.40 25.26 -8.37
C SER A 153 -0.68 25.78 -9.60
N THR A 154 -0.07 24.91 -10.39
CA THR A 154 0.63 25.32 -11.61
C THR A 154 -0.20 25.11 -12.86
N ALA A 155 -1.37 24.54 -12.70
CA ALA A 155 -2.21 24.25 -13.86
C ALA A 155 -2.89 25.49 -14.43
#